data_fb183a17f76a477ebe791fe428de5d0c
#
_entry.id   fb183a17f76a477ebe791fe428de5d0c
#
_cell.length_a   1.000
_cell.length_b   1.000
_cell.length_c   1.000
_cell.angle_alpha   90.00
_cell.angle_beta   90.00
_cell.angle_gamma   90.00
#
_symmetry.space_group_name_H-M   'P 1'
#
loop_
_entity.id
_entity.type
_entity.pdbx_description
1 polymer ?
#
loop_
_entity_poly.entity_id
_entity_poly.type
_entity_poly.pdbx_seq_one_letter_code
_entity_poly.pdbx_strand_id
1 'polypeptide(L)'
;MIKGYIFDYGATLDTAGQHWGKVLWHAYERQNVPINESDFRDAYVYGERTLGSSPLIKHDYTFRKTLEIKLRLEFEYLCKKGLLDIDETSFNRLHQVLLEDIYAQVVKTTAHSRDVLERLHERYPMVLVSNFYGNVGVVLKEF
;
A
#
# COMPACT_ATOMS: atom_id res chain seq x y z
N MET A 1 -32.08 6.50 10.75
CA MET A 1 -31.18 7.62 11.14
C MET A 1 -29.78 7.06 11.36
N ILE A 2 -28.75 7.63 10.73
CA ILE A 2 -27.33 7.27 10.94
C ILE A 2 -26.92 7.81 12.31
N LYS A 3 -26.31 6.93 13.15
CA LYS A 3 -25.86 7.30 14.50
C LYS A 3 -24.34 7.44 14.62
N GLY A 4 -23.60 6.93 13.66
CA GLY A 4 -22.14 6.97 13.64
C GLY A 4 -21.58 6.21 12.44
N TYR A 5 -20.27 6.25 12.27
CA TYR A 5 -19.55 5.59 11.18
C TYR A 5 -18.47 4.66 11.72
N ILE A 6 -18.32 3.53 11.06
CA ILE A 6 -17.19 2.61 11.24
C ILE A 6 -16.45 2.56 9.91
N PHE A 7 -15.15 2.87 9.93
CA PHE A 7 -14.29 2.88 8.76
C PHE A 7 -13.25 1.75 8.83
N ASP A 8 -12.91 1.19 7.67
CA ASP A 8 -11.66 0.49 7.46
C ASP A 8 -10.62 1.47 6.89
N TYR A 9 -9.33 1.16 7.03
CA TYR A 9 -8.24 1.97 6.47
C TYR A 9 -7.83 1.47 5.09
N GLY A 10 -7.22 0.28 5.04
CA GLY A 10 -6.65 -0.29 3.81
C GLY A 10 -7.69 -0.55 2.73
N ALA A 11 -7.40 -0.12 1.50
CA ALA A 11 -8.31 -0.19 0.35
C ALA A 11 -9.62 0.63 0.53
N THR A 12 -9.69 1.47 1.55
CA THR A 12 -10.83 2.35 1.82
C THR A 12 -10.39 3.81 1.87
N LEU A 13 -9.71 4.21 2.92
CA LEU A 13 -9.28 5.59 3.13
C LEU A 13 -8.01 5.97 2.36
N ASP A 14 -7.15 4.99 2.09
CA ASP A 14 -5.85 5.17 1.45
C ASP A 14 -5.88 5.06 -0.08
N THR A 15 -6.88 4.40 -0.65
CA THR A 15 -6.98 4.14 -2.09
C THR A 15 -8.30 4.56 -2.73
N ALA A 16 -9.16 5.29 -2.01
CA ALA A 16 -10.51 5.65 -2.47
C ALA A 16 -11.35 4.42 -2.87
N GLY A 17 -11.27 3.34 -2.09
CA GLY A 17 -12.03 2.11 -2.32
C GLY A 17 -11.45 1.18 -3.39
N GLN A 18 -10.29 1.48 -3.96
CA GLN A 18 -9.64 0.58 -4.91
C GLN A 18 -8.87 -0.52 -4.18
N HIS A 19 -8.96 -1.74 -4.69
CA HIS A 19 -8.17 -2.87 -4.19
C HIS A 19 -6.67 -2.63 -4.41
N TRP A 20 -5.85 -2.88 -3.40
CA TRP A 20 -4.41 -2.64 -3.43
C TRP A 20 -3.69 -3.36 -4.57
N GLY A 21 -4.10 -4.58 -4.92
CA GLY A 21 -3.56 -5.29 -6.07
C GLY A 21 -3.71 -4.51 -7.39
N LYS A 22 -4.84 -3.80 -7.59
CA LYS A 22 -5.05 -2.96 -8.77
C LYS A 22 -4.21 -1.68 -8.72
N VAL A 23 -4.15 -1.03 -7.56
CA VAL A 23 -3.33 0.18 -7.37
C VAL A 23 -1.87 -0.10 -7.70
N LEU A 24 -1.32 -1.20 -7.18
CA LEU A 24 0.06 -1.60 -7.43
C LEU A 24 0.26 -2.01 -8.89
N TRP A 25 -0.62 -2.85 -9.46
CA TRP A 25 -0.50 -3.26 -10.87
C TRP A 25 -0.44 -2.06 -11.81
N HIS A 26 -1.34 -1.10 -11.66
CA HIS A 26 -1.32 0.11 -12.48
C HIS A 26 -0.06 0.96 -12.30
N ALA A 27 0.57 0.94 -11.12
CA ALA A 27 1.86 1.58 -10.94
C ALA A 27 2.98 0.85 -11.68
N TYR A 28 2.99 -0.49 -11.65
CA TYR A 28 3.91 -1.30 -12.44
C TYR A 28 3.77 -1.01 -13.95
N GLU A 29 2.54 -0.90 -14.45
CA GLU A 29 2.28 -0.53 -15.85
C GLU A 29 2.82 0.87 -16.16
N ARG A 30 2.50 1.88 -15.34
CA ARG A 30 2.97 3.27 -15.55
C ARG A 30 4.49 3.39 -15.56
N GLN A 31 5.16 2.61 -14.74
CA GLN A 31 6.62 2.62 -14.65
C GLN A 31 7.30 1.65 -15.63
N ASN A 32 6.52 1.02 -16.53
CA ASN A 32 6.99 0.08 -17.54
C ASN A 32 7.83 -1.06 -16.96
N VAL A 33 7.44 -1.62 -15.82
CA VAL A 33 8.09 -2.82 -15.29
C VAL A 33 7.81 -3.98 -16.24
N PRO A 34 8.87 -4.68 -16.76
CA PRO A 34 8.71 -5.65 -17.84
C PRO A 34 8.21 -7.02 -17.34
N ILE A 35 7.03 -7.06 -16.78
CA ILE A 35 6.32 -8.28 -16.34
C ILE A 35 4.87 -8.24 -16.81
N ASN A 36 4.21 -9.39 -16.84
CA ASN A 36 2.79 -9.48 -17.12
C ASN A 36 1.97 -9.45 -15.81
N GLU A 37 0.66 -9.26 -15.93
CA GLU A 37 -0.26 -9.16 -14.79
C GLU A 37 -0.31 -10.44 -13.95
N SER A 38 -0.17 -11.62 -14.58
CA SER A 38 -0.17 -12.91 -13.86
C SER A 38 1.04 -13.04 -12.94
N ASP A 39 2.23 -12.71 -13.45
CA ASP A 39 3.48 -12.75 -12.67
C ASP A 39 3.47 -11.72 -11.54
N PHE A 40 2.95 -10.52 -11.82
CA PHE A 40 2.71 -9.51 -10.79
C PHE A 40 1.78 -10.03 -9.70
N ARG A 41 0.67 -10.66 -10.07
CA ARG A 41 -0.30 -11.21 -9.12
C ARG A 41 0.34 -12.23 -8.18
N ASP A 42 1.18 -13.10 -8.70
CA ASP A 42 1.90 -14.09 -7.89
C ASP A 42 2.88 -13.42 -6.92
N ALA A 43 3.59 -12.40 -7.37
CA ALA A 43 4.49 -11.61 -6.53
C ALA A 43 3.72 -10.84 -5.42
N TYR A 44 2.58 -10.24 -5.78
CA TYR A 44 1.69 -9.56 -4.83
C TYR A 44 1.19 -10.50 -3.75
N VAL A 45 0.68 -11.67 -4.13
CA VAL A 45 0.20 -12.69 -3.17
C VAL A 45 1.33 -13.18 -2.28
N TYR A 46 2.52 -13.39 -2.83
CA TYR A 46 3.70 -13.74 -2.04
C TYR A 46 4.04 -12.66 -1.00
N GLY A 47 4.06 -11.39 -1.41
CA GLY A 47 4.30 -10.26 -0.52
C GLY A 47 3.29 -10.20 0.63
N GLU A 48 2.00 -10.29 0.32
CA GLU A 48 0.93 -10.26 1.33
C GLU A 48 1.03 -11.43 2.33
N ARG A 49 1.27 -12.63 1.85
CA ARG A 49 1.44 -13.81 2.71
C ARG A 49 2.67 -13.69 3.60
N THR A 50 3.77 -13.20 3.06
CA THR A 50 5.00 -12.99 3.82
C THR A 50 4.80 -11.94 4.91
N LEU A 51 4.16 -10.83 4.60
CA LEU A 51 3.85 -9.78 5.58
C LEU A 51 2.85 -10.24 6.65
N GLY A 52 1.91 -11.12 6.29
CA GLY A 52 0.94 -11.68 7.23
C GLY A 52 1.50 -12.77 8.14
N SER A 53 2.58 -13.46 7.74
CA SER A 53 3.17 -14.57 8.49
C SER A 53 4.46 -14.24 9.24
N SER A 54 5.09 -13.11 8.92
CA SER A 54 6.39 -12.73 9.47
C SER A 54 6.32 -11.29 10.03
N PRO A 55 6.94 -11.02 11.19
CA PRO A 55 6.89 -9.70 11.84
C PRO A 55 7.87 -8.70 11.18
N LEU A 56 7.77 -8.53 9.87
CA LEU A 56 8.61 -7.62 9.09
C LEU A 56 8.21 -6.16 9.27
N ILE A 57 6.92 -5.90 9.49
CA ILE A 57 6.41 -4.56 9.76
C ILE A 57 6.34 -4.35 11.26
N LYS A 58 7.13 -3.41 11.75
CA LYS A 58 7.11 -3.02 13.16
C LYS A 58 6.00 -2.01 13.43
N HIS A 59 5.54 -1.98 14.67
CA HIS A 59 4.43 -1.11 15.09
C HIS A 59 4.73 0.40 14.93
N ASP A 60 5.99 0.78 14.86
CA ASP A 60 6.47 2.16 14.68
C ASP A 60 6.81 2.53 13.23
N TYR A 61 6.60 1.60 12.27
CA TYR A 61 6.88 1.88 10.87
C TYR A 61 5.78 2.75 10.24
N THR A 62 6.22 3.73 9.44
CA THR A 62 5.35 4.59 8.63
C THR A 62 4.71 3.78 7.49
N PHE A 63 3.68 4.36 6.86
CA PHE A 63 3.10 3.82 5.64
C PHE A 63 4.16 3.70 4.53
N ARG A 64 4.96 4.76 4.34
CA ARG A 64 6.04 4.76 3.36
C ARG A 64 7.02 3.59 3.58
N LYS A 65 7.43 3.34 4.83
CA LYS A 65 8.32 2.23 5.16
C LYS A 65 7.66 0.87 4.92
N THR A 66 6.40 0.73 5.24
CA THR A 66 5.61 -0.48 4.97
C THR A 66 5.53 -0.77 3.47
N LEU A 67 5.23 0.24 2.66
CA LEU A 67 5.18 0.14 1.20
C LEU A 67 6.54 -0.21 0.60
N GLU A 68 7.61 0.41 1.08
CA GLU A 68 8.99 0.10 0.67
C GLU A 68 9.33 -1.38 0.84
N ILE A 69 9.01 -1.94 2.01
CA ILE A 69 9.25 -3.36 2.32
C ILE A 69 8.40 -4.26 1.42
N LYS A 70 7.12 -3.93 1.24
CA LYS A 70 6.21 -4.68 0.38
C LYS A 70 6.70 -4.76 -1.05
N LEU A 71 7.03 -3.64 -1.66
CA LEU A 71 7.56 -3.58 -3.03
C LEU A 71 8.88 -4.36 -3.17
N ARG A 72 9.74 -4.30 -2.16
CA ARG A 72 10.99 -5.08 -2.16
C ARG A 72 10.72 -6.57 -2.19
N LEU A 73 9.79 -7.07 -1.38
CA LEU A 73 9.40 -8.49 -1.37
C LEU A 73 8.86 -8.95 -2.74
N GLU A 74 8.05 -8.13 -3.38
CA GLU A 74 7.51 -8.41 -4.71
C GLU A 74 8.64 -8.51 -5.76
N PHE A 75 9.55 -7.54 -5.79
CA PHE A 75 10.70 -7.56 -6.70
C PHE A 75 11.67 -8.70 -6.44
N GLU A 76 12.00 -8.97 -5.19
CA GLU A 76 12.87 -10.11 -4.83
C GLU A 76 12.24 -11.45 -5.29
N TYR A 77 10.92 -11.60 -5.14
CA TYR A 77 10.21 -12.77 -5.65
C TYR A 77 10.34 -12.88 -7.17
N LEU A 78 10.07 -11.81 -7.90
CA LEU A 78 10.15 -11.78 -9.38
C LEU A 78 11.56 -12.12 -9.89
N CYS A 79 12.57 -11.52 -9.28
CA CYS A 79 13.97 -11.78 -9.64
C CYS A 79 14.37 -13.23 -9.32
N LYS A 80 14.01 -13.74 -8.14
CA LYS A 80 14.31 -15.12 -7.72
C LYS A 80 13.65 -16.15 -8.61
N LYS A 81 12.46 -15.86 -9.13
CA LYS A 81 11.74 -16.74 -10.07
C LYS A 81 12.23 -16.59 -11.52
N GLY A 82 13.14 -15.69 -11.80
CA GLY A 82 13.61 -15.41 -13.16
C GLY A 82 12.57 -14.70 -14.05
N LEU A 83 11.54 -14.11 -13.46
CA LEU A 83 10.46 -13.39 -14.15
C LEU A 83 10.84 -11.94 -14.42
N LEU A 84 11.76 -11.39 -13.66
CA LEU A 84 12.32 -10.05 -13.79
C LEU A 84 13.86 -10.17 -13.81
N ASP A 85 14.46 -10.04 -14.99
CA ASP A 85 15.91 -10.11 -15.18
C ASP A 85 16.48 -8.69 -15.30
N ILE A 86 16.90 -8.16 -14.18
CA ILE A 86 17.47 -6.81 -14.07
C ILE A 86 18.67 -6.81 -13.11
N ASP A 87 19.61 -5.91 -13.34
CA ASP A 87 20.74 -5.68 -12.45
C ASP A 87 20.32 -4.92 -11.17
N GLU A 88 21.22 -4.86 -10.21
CA GLU A 88 20.97 -4.20 -8.92
C GLU A 88 20.64 -2.71 -9.08
N THR A 89 21.29 -2.01 -10.00
CA THR A 89 21.05 -0.60 -10.28
C THR A 89 19.62 -0.38 -10.79
N SER A 90 19.19 -1.19 -11.74
CA SER A 90 17.83 -1.15 -12.30
C SER A 90 16.79 -1.55 -11.26
N PHE A 91 17.08 -2.56 -10.43
CA PHE A 91 16.24 -2.94 -9.30
C PHE A 91 15.99 -1.76 -8.36
N ASN A 92 17.06 -1.13 -7.88
CA ASN A 92 16.94 -0.02 -6.94
C ASN A 92 16.21 1.18 -7.57
N ARG A 93 16.47 1.48 -8.83
CA ARG A 93 15.78 2.55 -9.56
C ARG A 93 14.29 2.28 -9.71
N LEU A 94 13.90 1.11 -10.19
CA LEU A 94 12.49 0.74 -10.37
C LEU A 94 11.74 0.69 -9.05
N HIS A 95 12.36 0.10 -8.03
CA HIS A 95 11.80 0.08 -6.67
C HIS A 95 11.53 1.49 -6.16
N GLN A 96 12.48 2.42 -6.33
CA GLN A 96 12.34 3.80 -5.88
C GLN A 96 11.24 4.54 -6.65
N VAL A 97 11.19 4.44 -7.98
CA VAL A 97 10.17 5.16 -8.75
C VAL A 97 8.76 4.63 -8.49
N LEU A 98 8.60 3.32 -8.25
CA LEU A 98 7.32 2.74 -7.84
C LEU A 98 6.90 3.24 -6.45
N LEU A 99 7.83 3.24 -5.50
CA LEU A 99 7.57 3.76 -4.16
C LEU A 99 7.08 5.20 -4.20
N GLU A 100 7.76 6.08 -4.95
CA GLU A 100 7.37 7.48 -5.07
C GLU A 100 6.02 7.66 -5.78
N ASP A 101 5.79 6.94 -6.88
CA ASP A 101 4.53 6.99 -7.63
C ASP A 101 3.33 6.62 -6.74
N ILE A 102 3.41 5.47 -6.08
CA ILE A 102 2.32 4.96 -5.25
C ILE A 102 2.13 5.85 -4.01
N TYR A 103 3.22 6.22 -3.35
CA TYR A 103 3.16 7.07 -2.16
C TYR A 103 2.52 8.43 -2.45
N ALA A 104 2.86 9.07 -3.57
CA ALA A 104 2.26 10.33 -3.98
C ALA A 104 0.74 10.22 -4.20
N GLN A 105 0.26 9.10 -4.76
CA GLN A 105 -1.16 8.86 -4.92
C GLN A 105 -1.87 8.67 -3.58
N VAL A 106 -1.26 7.94 -2.66
CA VAL A 106 -1.80 7.73 -1.31
C VAL A 106 -1.87 9.06 -0.55
N VAL A 107 -0.83 9.88 -0.59
CA VAL A 107 -0.84 11.22 0.03
C VAL A 107 -2.01 12.06 -0.48
N LYS A 108 -2.25 12.06 -1.80
CA LYS A 108 -3.37 12.78 -2.40
C LYS A 108 -4.72 12.23 -1.95
N THR A 109 -4.87 10.91 -1.94
CA THR A 109 -6.13 10.25 -1.56
C THR A 109 -6.43 10.44 -0.08
N THR A 110 -5.43 10.30 0.78
CA THR A 110 -5.59 10.47 2.24
C THR A 110 -5.90 11.90 2.62
N ALA A 111 -5.35 12.89 1.92
CA ALA A 111 -5.74 14.29 2.11
C ALA A 111 -7.24 14.50 1.84
N HIS A 112 -7.77 13.94 0.75
CA HIS A 112 -9.20 13.97 0.46
C HIS A 112 -10.02 13.22 1.52
N SER A 113 -9.58 12.03 1.93
CA SER A 113 -10.24 11.26 2.98
C SER A 113 -10.28 12.02 4.31
N ARG A 114 -9.21 12.72 4.66
CA ARG A 114 -9.16 13.59 5.85
C ARG A 114 -10.24 14.66 5.79
N ASP A 115 -10.36 15.40 4.70
CA ASP A 115 -11.38 16.45 4.54
C ASP A 115 -12.81 15.88 4.74
N VAL A 116 -13.07 14.69 4.23
CA VAL A 116 -14.36 14.02 4.42
C VAL A 116 -14.58 13.64 5.88
N LEU A 117 -13.57 13.04 6.53
CA LEU A 117 -13.64 12.61 7.92
C LEU A 117 -13.82 13.81 8.87
N GLU A 118 -13.15 14.93 8.65
CA GLU A 118 -13.30 16.15 9.45
C GLU A 118 -14.73 16.67 9.40
N ARG A 119 -15.35 16.72 8.21
CA ARG A 119 -16.77 17.14 8.06
C ARG A 119 -17.76 16.18 8.71
N LEU A 120 -17.46 14.88 8.69
CA LEU A 120 -18.31 13.87 9.33
C LEU A 120 -18.17 13.91 10.85
N HIS A 121 -16.96 14.12 11.35
CA HIS A 121 -16.65 14.16 12.77
C HIS A 121 -17.42 15.28 13.53
N GLU A 122 -17.68 16.39 12.86
CA GLU A 122 -18.51 17.47 13.43
C GLU A 122 -19.93 17.04 13.78
N ARG A 123 -20.45 15.97 13.19
CA ARG A 123 -21.85 15.57 13.28
C ARG A 123 -22.05 14.17 13.87
N TYR A 124 -21.05 13.29 13.73
CA TYR A 124 -21.20 11.88 14.05
C TYR A 124 -19.96 11.32 14.76
N PRO A 125 -20.14 10.44 15.74
CA PRO A 125 -19.04 9.66 16.30
C PRO A 125 -18.48 8.73 15.20
N MET A 126 -17.15 8.54 15.20
CA MET A 126 -16.47 7.70 14.25
C MET A 126 -15.52 6.74 14.93
N VAL A 127 -15.38 5.54 14.37
CA VAL A 127 -14.45 4.49 14.80
C VAL A 127 -13.74 3.92 13.60
N LEU A 128 -12.44 3.66 13.72
CA LEU A 128 -11.66 2.90 12.76
C LEU A 128 -11.51 1.46 13.26
N VAL A 129 -11.83 0.50 12.40
CA VAL A 129 -11.56 -0.93 12.59
C VAL A 129 -10.73 -1.40 11.40
N SER A 130 -9.48 -1.76 11.63
CA SER A 130 -8.55 -2.14 10.57
C SER A 130 -7.66 -3.29 11.00
N ASN A 131 -7.43 -4.22 10.07
CA ASN A 131 -6.47 -5.31 10.20
C ASN A 131 -5.13 -4.99 9.50
N PHE A 132 -4.79 -3.72 9.36
CA PHE A 132 -3.50 -3.28 8.83
C PHE A 132 -2.35 -3.92 9.63
N TYR A 133 -1.13 -3.89 9.14
CA TYR A 133 0.03 -4.67 9.65
C TYR A 133 0.47 -4.37 11.09
N GLY A 134 -0.42 -3.89 11.95
CA GLY A 134 -0.15 -3.56 13.36
C GLY A 134 0.37 -2.15 13.60
N ASN A 135 0.62 -1.37 12.55
CA ASN A 135 1.19 -0.03 12.61
C ASN A 135 0.18 1.09 12.23
N VAL A 136 -1.11 0.79 12.15
CA VAL A 136 -2.13 1.75 11.68
C VAL A 136 -2.13 3.06 12.47
N GLY A 137 -1.81 3.03 13.76
CA GLY A 137 -1.73 4.24 14.57
C GLY A 137 -0.63 5.22 14.15
N VAL A 138 0.50 4.72 13.65
CA VAL A 138 1.58 5.53 13.07
C VAL A 138 1.18 6.04 11.69
N VAL A 139 0.59 5.18 10.88
CA VAL A 139 0.11 5.51 9.54
C VAL A 139 -0.93 6.63 9.57
N LEU A 140 -1.87 6.60 10.52
CA LEU A 140 -2.86 7.68 10.69
C LEU A 140 -2.24 9.02 11.09
N LYS A 141 -1.09 9.01 11.75
CA LYS A 141 -0.36 10.24 12.10
C LYS A 141 0.49 10.78 10.95
N GLU A 142 0.84 9.92 9.98
CA GLU A 142 1.61 10.31 8.80
C GLU A 142 0.77 11.13 7.82
N PHE A 143 -0.52 10.86 7.77
CA PHE A 143 -1.50 11.48 6.88
C PHE A 143 -2.55 12.30 7.64
#